data_d59a400ded19e644686ecadc49c869d1
#
_entry.id   d59a400ded19e644686ecadc49c869d1
#
_cell.length_a   1.000
_cell.length_b   1.000
_cell.length_c   1.000
_cell.angle_alpha   90.00
_cell.angle_beta   90.00
_cell.angle_gamma   90.00
#
_symmetry.space_group_name_H-M   'P 1'
#
loop_
_entity.id
_entity.type
_entity.pdbx_description
1 polymer ?
#
loop_
_entity_poly.entity_id
_entity_poly.type
_entity_poly.pdbx_seq_one_letter_code
_entity_poly.pdbx_strand_id
1 'polypeptide(L)'
;MASEIESLLEYALNIGASDLIVTEGAPSSVRFAGRVCAIPESSVLPFGSLLEFLGALDGESGTFIGGPWLNTKWRVKYFREALGNAAIFRPLMPECPDIGSLGMPPSFDNLLGLNSGLVVFAGPVCSGKTVSATSYVSAMCSSRILRFCNLDARHELPVNTGESLVLVNTVGSTSEKLEQGLRSGTDLFWVGGFDPSTLIPLLRAAEAGALVVVNVTAGNAVGVIDTLLSASSSENRDLARTMLAAALKAVVVQKLLPATAEGGGVVPAWEILYNTQNVAAHIRSGDHFKLPSIMAASASEGMLLMDDSIAELVRAGYVTAEEAGRYVSNPARLA
;
A
#
# COMPACT_ATOMS: atom_id res chain seq x y z
N MET A 1 -6.43 -26.41 -22.21
CA MET A 1 -6.34 -24.92 -22.19
C MET A 1 -6.66 -24.35 -20.80
N ALA A 2 -7.81 -24.65 -20.18
CA ALA A 2 -8.03 -24.26 -18.76
C ALA A 2 -6.91 -24.78 -17.84
N SER A 3 -6.43 -26.00 -18.02
CA SER A 3 -5.33 -26.59 -17.26
C SER A 3 -3.99 -25.87 -17.42
N GLU A 4 -3.77 -25.16 -18.55
CA GLU A 4 -2.50 -24.46 -18.80
C GLU A 4 -2.42 -23.15 -18.02
N ILE A 5 -3.51 -22.36 -17.99
CA ILE A 5 -3.59 -21.16 -17.15
C ILE A 5 -3.54 -21.55 -15.66
N GLU A 6 -4.20 -22.65 -15.25
CA GLU A 6 -4.11 -23.15 -13.88
C GLU A 6 -2.69 -23.53 -13.49
N SER A 7 -1.92 -24.17 -14.40
CA SER A 7 -0.51 -24.47 -14.14
C SER A 7 0.34 -23.21 -13.98
N LEU A 8 0.05 -22.14 -14.74
CA LEU A 8 0.71 -20.84 -14.57
C LEU A 8 0.34 -20.18 -13.24
N LEU A 9 -0.92 -20.28 -12.81
CA LEU A 9 -1.38 -19.80 -11.50
C LEU A 9 -0.68 -20.57 -10.37
N GLU A 10 -0.57 -21.89 -10.50
CA GLU A 10 0.14 -22.75 -9.55
C GLU A 10 1.63 -22.38 -9.44
N TYR A 11 2.29 -22.19 -10.59
CA TYR A 11 3.67 -21.73 -10.60
C TYR A 11 3.83 -20.38 -9.88
N ALA A 12 2.94 -19.41 -10.17
CA ALA A 12 2.98 -18.10 -9.52
C ALA A 12 2.81 -18.18 -8.00
N LEU A 13 1.90 -19.05 -7.51
CA LEU A 13 1.72 -19.29 -6.08
C LEU A 13 2.95 -19.92 -5.44
N ASN A 14 3.51 -20.95 -6.08
CA ASN A 14 4.65 -21.71 -5.55
C ASN A 14 5.90 -20.86 -5.37
N ILE A 15 6.13 -19.88 -6.25
CA ILE A 15 7.28 -18.98 -6.11
C ILE A 15 6.97 -17.72 -5.28
N GLY A 16 5.72 -17.54 -4.82
CA GLY A 16 5.30 -16.33 -4.11
C GLY A 16 5.27 -15.08 -4.98
N ALA A 17 4.92 -15.21 -6.27
CA ALA A 17 4.81 -14.07 -7.16
C ALA A 17 3.68 -13.13 -6.76
N SER A 18 3.90 -11.81 -6.86
CA SER A 18 2.87 -10.81 -6.61
C SER A 18 1.83 -10.73 -7.73
N ASP A 19 2.22 -11.04 -8.95
CA ASP A 19 1.34 -11.01 -10.11
C ASP A 19 1.78 -12.09 -11.12
N LEU A 20 0.81 -12.78 -11.72
CA LEU A 20 0.99 -13.53 -12.95
C LEU A 20 0.49 -12.65 -14.11
N ILE A 21 1.30 -12.49 -15.14
CA ILE A 21 1.00 -11.67 -16.32
C ILE A 21 0.88 -12.62 -17.52
N VAL A 22 -0.31 -12.70 -18.06
CA VAL A 22 -0.65 -13.57 -19.20
C VAL A 22 -1.06 -12.70 -20.38
N THR A 23 -0.42 -12.92 -21.54
CA THR A 23 -0.77 -12.26 -22.79
C THR A 23 -0.94 -13.33 -23.86
N GLU A 24 -2.08 -13.34 -24.53
CA GLU A 24 -2.31 -14.26 -25.67
C GLU A 24 -1.31 -13.94 -26.79
N GLY A 25 -0.75 -14.97 -27.42
CA GLY A 25 0.25 -14.82 -28.47
C GLY A 25 1.66 -14.45 -27.99
N ALA A 26 1.90 -14.40 -26.67
CA ALA A 26 3.21 -14.13 -26.07
C ALA A 26 3.48 -15.07 -24.88
N PRO A 27 4.77 -15.32 -24.52
CA PRO A 27 5.12 -16.05 -23.30
C PRO A 27 4.61 -15.33 -22.06
N SER A 28 4.07 -16.10 -21.11
CA SER A 28 3.63 -15.57 -19.82
C SER A 28 4.81 -15.20 -18.91
N SER A 29 4.58 -14.26 -18.02
CA SER A 29 5.58 -13.78 -17.06
C SER A 29 4.98 -13.60 -15.67
N VAL A 30 5.84 -13.50 -14.68
CA VAL A 30 5.46 -13.22 -13.30
C VAL A 30 6.14 -11.97 -12.78
N ARG A 31 5.52 -11.31 -11.81
CA ARG A 31 6.19 -10.29 -11.01
C ARG A 31 6.62 -10.89 -9.68
N PHE A 32 7.92 -10.95 -9.47
CA PHE A 32 8.53 -11.46 -8.25
C PHE A 32 9.52 -10.43 -7.68
N ALA A 33 9.44 -10.13 -6.40
CA ALA A 33 10.28 -9.12 -5.74
C ALA A 33 10.31 -7.77 -6.50
N GLY A 34 9.17 -7.35 -7.05
CA GLY A 34 9.02 -6.11 -7.82
C GLY A 34 9.52 -6.17 -9.27
N ARG A 35 10.18 -7.26 -9.70
CA ARG A 35 10.71 -7.45 -11.05
C ARG A 35 9.81 -8.35 -11.89
N VAL A 36 9.74 -8.08 -13.19
CA VAL A 36 9.09 -8.99 -14.14
C VAL A 36 10.12 -10.04 -14.56
N CYS A 37 9.75 -11.31 -14.37
CA CYS A 37 10.56 -12.46 -14.69
C CYS A 37 9.81 -13.35 -15.69
N ALA A 38 10.53 -13.89 -16.68
CA ALA A 38 9.96 -14.89 -17.58
C ALA A 38 9.68 -16.19 -16.79
N ILE A 39 8.60 -16.87 -17.16
CA ILE A 39 8.34 -18.23 -16.64
C ILE A 39 9.13 -19.20 -17.52
N PRO A 40 10.02 -20.03 -16.94
CA PRO A 40 10.75 -21.04 -17.69
C PRO A 40 9.79 -21.96 -18.46
N GLU A 41 10.12 -22.26 -19.72
CA GLU A 41 9.35 -23.19 -20.56
C GLU A 41 7.86 -22.83 -20.74
N SER A 42 7.48 -21.56 -20.48
CA SER A 42 6.11 -21.10 -20.70
C SER A 42 5.75 -21.18 -22.18
N SER A 43 4.72 -21.94 -22.48
CA SER A 43 4.13 -21.96 -23.83
C SER A 43 3.41 -20.64 -24.14
N VAL A 44 3.30 -20.35 -25.43
CA VAL A 44 2.49 -19.21 -25.91
C VAL A 44 1.03 -19.64 -25.92
N LEU A 45 0.19 -18.96 -25.13
CA LEU A 45 -1.25 -19.24 -25.12
C LEU A 45 -1.92 -18.85 -26.43
N PRO A 46 -2.75 -19.73 -26.98
CA PRO A 46 -3.53 -19.41 -28.17
C PRO A 46 -4.51 -18.25 -27.93
N PHE A 47 -4.89 -17.56 -29.00
CA PHE A 47 -5.94 -16.55 -28.95
C PHE A 47 -7.27 -17.16 -28.51
N GLY A 48 -7.97 -16.44 -27.61
CA GLY A 48 -9.24 -16.86 -27.01
C GLY A 48 -9.09 -17.68 -25.74
N SER A 49 -7.89 -18.12 -25.35
CA SER A 49 -7.65 -18.91 -24.14
C SER A 49 -8.08 -18.18 -22.86
N LEU A 50 -7.83 -16.88 -22.79
CA LEU A 50 -8.23 -16.05 -21.65
C LEU A 50 -9.76 -15.91 -21.55
N LEU A 51 -10.44 -15.73 -22.68
CA LEU A 51 -11.89 -15.65 -22.69
C LEU A 51 -12.55 -16.99 -22.33
N GLU A 52 -11.97 -18.10 -22.78
CA GLU A 52 -12.42 -19.44 -22.40
C GLU A 52 -12.25 -19.69 -20.88
N PHE A 53 -11.14 -19.25 -20.31
CA PHE A 53 -10.84 -19.42 -18.88
C PHE A 53 -11.64 -18.48 -17.98
N LEU A 54 -11.75 -17.21 -18.35
CA LEU A 54 -12.38 -16.16 -17.52
C LEU A 54 -13.90 -16.06 -17.77
N GLY A 55 -14.41 -16.63 -18.87
CA GLY A 55 -15.79 -16.45 -19.32
C GLY A 55 -16.00 -15.13 -20.05
N ALA A 56 -17.26 -14.70 -20.20
CA ALA A 56 -17.59 -13.46 -20.88
C ALA A 56 -17.03 -12.25 -20.09
N LEU A 57 -16.24 -11.43 -20.75
CA LEU A 57 -15.68 -10.21 -20.20
C LEU A 57 -16.47 -9.00 -20.69
N ASP A 58 -16.81 -8.09 -19.80
CA ASP A 58 -17.53 -6.87 -20.13
C ASP A 58 -16.58 -5.79 -20.64
N GLY A 59 -16.65 -5.46 -21.93
CA GLY A 59 -15.86 -4.40 -22.54
C GLY A 59 -14.40 -4.77 -22.86
N GLU A 60 -13.59 -3.75 -23.21
CA GLU A 60 -12.19 -3.90 -23.63
C GLU A 60 -11.20 -4.00 -22.45
N SER A 61 -11.62 -3.62 -21.26
CA SER A 61 -10.82 -3.75 -20.02
C SER A 61 -11.70 -3.73 -18.79
N GLY A 62 -11.23 -4.39 -17.72
CA GLY A 62 -11.93 -4.41 -16.45
C GLY A 62 -11.10 -5.03 -15.33
N THR A 63 -11.67 -5.00 -14.13
CA THR A 63 -11.09 -5.63 -12.95
C THR A 63 -12.20 -6.31 -12.16
N PHE A 64 -12.00 -7.56 -11.76
CA PHE A 64 -12.93 -8.31 -10.92
C PHE A 64 -12.19 -9.27 -10.00
N ILE A 65 -12.91 -9.83 -9.02
CA ILE A 65 -12.39 -10.92 -8.19
C ILE A 65 -12.90 -12.23 -8.76
N GLY A 66 -12.00 -13.08 -9.22
CA GLY A 66 -12.26 -14.40 -9.79
C GLY A 66 -11.80 -15.54 -8.88
N GLY A 67 -12.21 -16.74 -9.25
CA GLY A 67 -11.91 -17.97 -8.51
C GLY A 67 -13.02 -18.41 -7.55
N PRO A 68 -12.76 -19.33 -6.61
CA PRO A 68 -11.41 -19.79 -6.26
C PRO A 68 -10.79 -20.69 -7.33
N TRP A 69 -9.57 -20.35 -7.77
CA TRP A 69 -8.70 -21.23 -8.53
C TRP A 69 -7.55 -21.66 -7.62
N LEU A 70 -7.31 -22.94 -7.51
CA LEU A 70 -6.33 -23.53 -6.57
C LEU A 70 -6.56 -23.07 -5.12
N ASN A 71 -7.83 -23.06 -4.69
CA ASN A 71 -8.27 -22.59 -3.37
C ASN A 71 -7.93 -21.12 -3.06
N THR A 72 -7.51 -20.35 -4.06
CA THR A 72 -7.13 -18.94 -3.93
C THR A 72 -8.08 -18.07 -4.72
N LYS A 73 -8.54 -16.96 -4.13
CA LYS A 73 -9.21 -15.89 -4.87
C LYS A 73 -8.17 -15.01 -5.53
N TRP A 74 -8.49 -14.51 -6.70
CA TRP A 74 -7.58 -13.71 -7.50
C TRP A 74 -8.24 -12.40 -7.89
N ARG A 75 -7.53 -11.30 -7.77
CA ARG A 75 -7.89 -10.08 -8.46
C ARG A 75 -7.39 -10.20 -9.89
N VAL A 76 -8.30 -10.20 -10.83
CA VAL A 76 -8.01 -10.27 -12.27
C VAL A 76 -8.23 -8.90 -12.87
N LYS A 77 -7.20 -8.35 -13.50
CA LYS A 77 -7.30 -7.18 -14.37
C LYS A 77 -7.06 -7.64 -15.80
N TYR A 78 -8.07 -7.47 -16.64
CA TYR A 78 -7.96 -7.83 -18.05
C TYR A 78 -8.00 -6.57 -18.93
N PHE A 79 -7.41 -6.67 -20.10
CA PHE A 79 -7.37 -5.61 -21.10
C PHE A 79 -6.98 -6.18 -22.46
N ARG A 80 -7.36 -5.47 -23.52
CA ARG A 80 -7.01 -5.83 -24.88
C ARG A 80 -5.71 -5.12 -25.28
N GLU A 81 -4.77 -5.88 -25.78
CA GLU A 81 -3.50 -5.39 -26.32
C GLU A 81 -3.40 -5.62 -27.84
N ALA A 82 -2.35 -5.10 -28.46
CA ALA A 82 -2.12 -5.26 -29.90
C ALA A 82 -1.94 -6.74 -30.32
N LEU A 83 -1.44 -7.59 -29.41
CA LEU A 83 -1.22 -9.02 -29.66
C LEU A 83 -2.41 -9.90 -29.29
N GLY A 84 -3.44 -9.38 -28.62
CA GLY A 84 -4.61 -10.17 -28.16
C GLY A 84 -5.09 -9.73 -26.79
N ASN A 85 -5.83 -10.62 -26.12
CA ASN A 85 -6.24 -10.34 -24.74
C ASN A 85 -5.08 -10.56 -23.77
N ALA A 86 -5.02 -9.73 -22.75
CA ALA A 86 -4.07 -9.87 -21.66
C ALA A 86 -4.78 -9.82 -20.31
N ALA A 87 -4.22 -10.52 -19.32
CA ALA A 87 -4.73 -10.51 -17.96
C ALA A 87 -3.59 -10.52 -16.93
N ILE A 88 -3.78 -9.78 -15.87
CA ILE A 88 -2.91 -9.80 -14.69
C ILE A 88 -3.69 -10.44 -13.55
N PHE A 89 -3.18 -11.54 -13.04
CA PHE A 89 -3.75 -12.25 -11.90
C PHE A 89 -2.93 -11.97 -10.65
N ARG A 90 -3.57 -11.42 -9.63
CA ARG A 90 -2.96 -11.20 -8.31
C ARG A 90 -3.63 -12.08 -7.28
N PRO A 91 -2.90 -12.98 -6.60
CA PRO A 91 -3.48 -13.79 -5.54
C PRO A 91 -3.93 -12.89 -4.39
N LEU A 92 -5.12 -13.15 -3.86
CA LEU A 92 -5.64 -12.47 -2.68
C LEU A 92 -5.34 -13.31 -1.45
N MET A 93 -4.81 -12.67 -0.43
CA MET A 93 -4.60 -13.31 0.86
C MET A 93 -5.94 -13.59 1.52
N PRO A 94 -6.18 -14.80 2.05
CA PRO A 94 -7.44 -15.15 2.72
C PRO A 94 -7.64 -14.38 4.02
N GLU A 95 -6.54 -14.02 4.69
CA GLU A 95 -6.52 -13.34 5.97
C GLU A 95 -5.48 -12.22 5.97
N CYS A 96 -5.73 -11.19 6.78
CA CYS A 96 -4.77 -10.13 7.00
C CYS A 96 -3.65 -10.63 7.92
N PRO A 97 -2.37 -10.49 7.55
CA PRO A 97 -1.27 -10.84 8.42
C PRO A 97 -1.30 -10.06 9.73
N ASP A 98 -0.84 -10.69 10.81
CA ASP A 98 -0.61 -9.98 12.06
C ASP A 98 0.48 -8.92 11.88
N ILE A 99 0.25 -7.75 12.48
CA ILE A 99 1.15 -6.59 12.33
C ILE A 99 2.57 -6.90 12.84
N GLY A 100 2.70 -7.72 13.89
CA GLY A 100 3.98 -8.14 14.44
C GLY A 100 4.80 -9.02 13.49
N SER A 101 4.16 -9.69 12.53
CA SER A 101 4.83 -10.53 11.53
C SER A 101 5.44 -9.75 10.35
N LEU A 102 5.16 -8.46 10.24
CA LEU A 102 5.55 -7.64 9.09
C LEU A 102 6.95 -7.02 9.19
N GLY A 103 7.72 -7.34 10.24
CA GLY A 103 9.08 -6.79 10.41
C GLY A 103 9.10 -5.27 10.56
N MET A 104 8.09 -4.69 11.19
CA MET A 104 8.04 -3.25 11.47
C MET A 104 9.04 -2.88 12.56
N PRO A 105 9.68 -1.69 12.47
CA PRO A 105 10.58 -1.22 13.51
C PRO A 105 9.83 -0.95 14.82
N PRO A 106 10.48 -1.07 16.00
CA PRO A 106 9.83 -0.89 17.31
C PRO A 106 9.14 0.47 17.50
N SER A 107 9.65 1.51 16.84
CA SER A 107 9.03 2.84 16.88
C SER A 107 7.60 2.86 16.34
N PHE A 108 7.22 1.87 15.54
CA PHE A 108 5.87 1.73 15.01
C PHE A 108 4.80 1.56 16.10
N ASP A 109 5.17 1.04 17.27
CA ASP A 109 4.26 0.87 18.41
C ASP A 109 3.62 2.19 18.85
N ASN A 110 4.28 3.33 18.62
CA ASN A 110 3.73 4.65 18.91
C ASN A 110 2.45 4.93 18.09
N LEU A 111 2.27 4.29 16.94
CA LEU A 111 1.08 4.47 16.10
C LEU A 111 -0.13 3.72 16.66
N LEU A 112 0.08 2.59 17.36
CA LEU A 112 -1.00 1.78 17.92
C LEU A 112 -1.73 2.50 19.06
N GLY A 113 -1.10 3.51 19.68
CA GLY A 113 -1.70 4.37 20.71
C GLY A 113 -2.55 5.52 20.17
N LEU A 114 -2.59 5.76 18.87
CA LEU A 114 -3.30 6.89 18.27
C LEU A 114 -4.82 6.71 18.37
N ASN A 115 -5.52 7.79 18.72
CA ASN A 115 -6.99 7.83 18.77
C ASN A 115 -7.59 8.72 17.70
N SER A 116 -6.82 9.62 17.10
CA SER A 116 -7.31 10.58 16.11
C SER A 116 -6.17 11.07 15.21
N GLY A 117 -6.52 11.69 14.10
CA GLY A 117 -5.60 12.30 13.17
C GLY A 117 -5.40 11.47 11.90
N LEU A 118 -4.48 11.88 11.06
CA LEU A 118 -4.19 11.26 9.77
C LEU A 118 -2.91 10.44 9.84
N VAL A 119 -2.99 9.16 9.51
CA VAL A 119 -1.85 8.25 9.29
C VAL A 119 -1.80 7.87 7.82
N VAL A 120 -0.67 8.10 7.18
CA VAL A 120 -0.48 7.81 5.77
C VAL A 120 0.47 6.64 5.60
N PHE A 121 -0.01 5.56 4.98
CA PHE A 121 0.85 4.50 4.49
C PHE A 121 1.20 4.76 3.03
N ALA A 122 2.48 4.71 2.71
CA ALA A 122 2.96 5.04 1.37
C ALA A 122 4.00 4.04 0.85
N GLY A 123 4.27 4.13 -0.42
CA GLY A 123 5.25 3.33 -1.13
C GLY A 123 4.93 3.22 -2.61
N PRO A 124 5.89 2.73 -3.41
CA PRO A 124 5.66 2.42 -4.82
C PRO A 124 4.58 1.34 -5.01
N VAL A 125 4.20 1.09 -6.24
CA VAL A 125 3.33 -0.04 -6.57
C VAL A 125 4.03 -1.35 -6.17
N CYS A 126 3.28 -2.29 -5.60
CA CYS A 126 3.79 -3.58 -5.10
C CYS A 126 4.78 -3.49 -3.92
N SER A 127 4.79 -2.38 -3.17
CA SER A 127 5.64 -2.22 -1.97
C SER A 127 5.09 -2.88 -0.70
N GLY A 128 3.92 -3.52 -0.73
CA GLY A 128 3.29 -4.10 0.46
C GLY A 128 2.49 -3.11 1.32
N LYS A 129 2.46 -1.82 0.98
CA LYS A 129 1.77 -0.77 1.77
C LYS A 129 0.32 -1.09 2.15
N THR A 130 -0.45 -1.72 1.24
CA THR A 130 -1.84 -2.09 1.52
C THR A 130 -1.92 -3.17 2.59
N VAL A 131 -1.02 -4.14 2.56
CA VAL A 131 -0.95 -5.20 3.59
C VAL A 131 -0.65 -4.56 4.94
N SER A 132 0.39 -3.75 5.02
CA SER A 132 0.80 -3.09 6.28
C SER A 132 -0.27 -2.16 6.84
N ALA A 133 -0.92 -1.36 5.98
CA ALA A 133 -2.00 -0.48 6.41
C ALA A 133 -3.22 -1.27 6.89
N THR A 134 -3.60 -2.36 6.18
CA THR A 134 -4.73 -3.21 6.60
C THR A 134 -4.42 -3.95 7.90
N SER A 135 -3.17 -4.44 8.08
CA SER A 135 -2.72 -5.05 9.34
C SER A 135 -2.75 -4.04 10.49
N TYR A 136 -2.34 -2.80 10.26
CA TYR A 136 -2.46 -1.73 11.26
C TYR A 136 -3.92 -1.47 11.64
N VAL A 137 -4.81 -1.31 10.66
CA VAL A 137 -6.25 -1.12 10.90
C VAL A 137 -6.85 -2.31 11.65
N SER A 138 -6.47 -3.54 11.27
CA SER A 138 -6.90 -4.77 11.95
C SER A 138 -6.43 -4.82 13.41
N ALA A 139 -5.17 -4.44 13.68
CA ALA A 139 -4.64 -4.35 15.04
C ALA A 139 -5.39 -3.32 15.88
N MET A 140 -5.74 -2.17 15.29
CA MET A 140 -6.54 -1.13 15.95
C MET A 140 -7.95 -1.64 16.32
N CYS A 141 -8.63 -2.31 15.39
CA CYS A 141 -9.96 -2.88 15.63
C CYS A 141 -9.94 -4.06 16.61
N SER A 142 -8.84 -4.82 16.66
CA SER A 142 -8.70 -5.95 17.58
C SER A 142 -8.34 -5.53 19.00
N SER A 143 -7.63 -4.39 19.16
CA SER A 143 -7.21 -3.89 20.48
C SER A 143 -8.30 -3.14 21.23
N ARG A 144 -9.34 -2.66 20.53
CA ARG A 144 -10.43 -1.86 21.10
C ARG A 144 -11.67 -1.90 20.23
N ILE A 145 -12.84 -1.72 20.81
CA ILE A 145 -14.11 -1.65 20.08
C ILE A 145 -14.24 -0.25 19.47
N LEU A 146 -14.31 -0.18 18.15
CA LEU A 146 -14.40 1.05 17.37
C LEU A 146 -15.62 1.04 16.44
N ARG A 147 -16.13 2.22 16.13
CA ARG A 147 -17.02 2.40 14.98
C ARG A 147 -16.11 2.57 13.75
N PHE A 148 -16.02 1.53 12.96
CA PHE A 148 -15.09 1.40 11.84
C PHE A 148 -15.81 1.58 10.50
N CYS A 149 -15.27 2.44 9.64
CA CYS A 149 -15.75 2.65 8.27
C CYS A 149 -14.67 2.24 7.27
N ASN A 150 -14.93 1.17 6.53
CA ASN A 150 -14.05 0.71 5.46
C ASN A 150 -14.45 1.37 4.14
N LEU A 151 -13.57 2.21 3.60
CA LEU A 151 -13.71 2.90 2.32
C LEU A 151 -12.75 2.37 1.25
N ASP A 152 -12.13 1.21 1.48
CA ASP A 152 -11.35 0.53 0.45
C ASP A 152 -12.27 -0.12 -0.58
N ALA A 153 -12.43 0.52 -1.73
CA ALA A 153 -13.27 0.01 -2.82
C ALA A 153 -12.71 -1.29 -3.46
N ARG A 154 -11.43 -1.61 -3.22
CA ARG A 154 -10.76 -2.76 -3.85
C ARG A 154 -10.97 -4.05 -3.08
N HIS A 155 -11.23 -3.98 -1.79
CA HIS A 155 -11.42 -5.14 -0.89
C HIS A 155 -10.37 -6.26 -1.09
N GLU A 156 -9.10 -5.85 -1.34
CA GLU A 156 -8.02 -6.80 -1.66
C GLU A 156 -7.63 -7.68 -0.48
N LEU A 157 -7.83 -7.17 0.73
CA LEU A 157 -7.44 -7.84 1.95
C LEU A 157 -8.53 -7.63 3.02
N PRO A 158 -9.01 -8.69 3.65
CA PRO A 158 -10.00 -8.54 4.71
C PRO A 158 -9.39 -7.85 5.93
N VAL A 159 -10.13 -6.93 6.53
CA VAL A 159 -9.79 -6.32 7.82
C VAL A 159 -10.34 -7.23 8.91
N ASN A 160 -9.49 -7.62 9.87
CA ASN A 160 -9.98 -8.24 11.10
C ASN A 160 -10.59 -7.14 11.97
N THR A 161 -11.89 -7.15 12.11
CA THR A 161 -12.63 -6.10 12.81
C THR A 161 -12.86 -6.41 14.30
N GLY A 162 -12.49 -7.59 14.76
CA GLY A 162 -12.75 -8.02 16.14
C GLY A 162 -14.22 -7.80 16.51
N GLU A 163 -14.46 -7.11 17.62
CA GLU A 163 -15.81 -6.72 18.11
C GLU A 163 -16.23 -5.32 17.63
N SER A 164 -15.46 -4.67 16.77
CA SER A 164 -15.74 -3.33 16.26
C SER A 164 -17.01 -3.29 15.39
N LEU A 165 -17.76 -2.20 15.47
CA LEU A 165 -18.97 -1.98 14.69
C LEU A 165 -18.60 -1.48 13.29
N VAL A 166 -18.78 -2.34 12.29
CA VAL A 166 -18.47 -2.00 10.89
C VAL A 166 -19.61 -1.20 10.28
N LEU A 167 -19.31 0.02 9.84
CA LEU A 167 -20.25 0.84 9.06
C LEU A 167 -20.05 0.54 7.58
N VAL A 168 -21.03 -0.10 6.96
CA VAL A 168 -21.05 -0.39 5.52
C VAL A 168 -21.82 0.72 4.83
N ASN A 169 -21.11 1.62 4.15
CA ASN A 169 -21.74 2.62 3.29
C ASN A 169 -21.39 2.33 1.83
N THR A 170 -22.36 1.84 1.08
CA THR A 170 -22.17 1.38 -0.30
C THR A 170 -22.45 2.45 -1.35
N VAL A 171 -23.11 3.54 -0.98
CA VAL A 171 -23.61 4.56 -1.93
C VAL A 171 -22.83 5.85 -1.80
N GLY A 172 -22.49 6.47 -2.93
CA GLY A 172 -21.83 7.76 -3.03
C GLY A 172 -20.31 7.71 -3.19
N SER A 173 -19.72 8.88 -3.41
CA SER A 173 -18.27 9.08 -3.49
C SER A 173 -17.58 8.86 -2.14
N THR A 174 -16.26 8.65 -2.14
CA THR A 174 -15.48 8.53 -0.91
C THR A 174 -15.62 9.76 -0.02
N SER A 175 -15.71 10.95 -0.59
CA SER A 175 -15.94 12.21 0.15
C SER A 175 -17.28 12.22 0.88
N GLU A 176 -18.36 11.82 0.21
CA GLU A 176 -19.70 11.73 0.81
C GLU A 176 -19.76 10.68 1.92
N LYS A 177 -19.08 9.55 1.73
CA LYS A 177 -18.98 8.49 2.72
C LYS A 177 -18.20 8.92 3.97
N LEU A 178 -17.12 9.69 3.80
CA LEU A 178 -16.38 10.31 4.92
C LEU A 178 -17.28 11.24 5.72
N GLU A 179 -18.01 12.14 5.06
CA GLU A 179 -18.93 13.05 5.73
C GLU A 179 -20.06 12.32 6.47
N GLN A 180 -20.66 11.32 5.85
CA GLN A 180 -21.69 10.51 6.50
C GLN A 180 -21.13 9.72 7.69
N GLY A 181 -19.95 9.13 7.55
CA GLY A 181 -19.27 8.43 8.62
C GLY A 181 -19.02 9.34 9.83
N LEU A 182 -18.56 10.57 9.60
CA LEU A 182 -18.39 11.56 10.67
C LEU A 182 -19.69 11.86 11.40
N ARG A 183 -20.78 12.11 10.67
CA ARG A 183 -22.11 12.35 11.28
C ARG A 183 -22.62 11.14 12.04
N SER A 184 -22.16 9.95 11.68
CA SER A 184 -22.49 8.70 12.37
C SER A 184 -21.58 8.38 13.54
N GLY A 185 -20.60 9.27 13.88
CA GLY A 185 -19.65 9.08 14.98
C GLY A 185 -18.64 7.97 14.70
N THR A 186 -18.08 7.90 13.49
CA THR A 186 -17.01 6.96 13.14
C THR A 186 -15.72 7.32 13.85
N ASP A 187 -15.09 6.33 14.50
CA ASP A 187 -13.81 6.48 15.20
C ASP A 187 -12.62 6.24 14.26
N LEU A 188 -12.76 5.28 13.34
CA LEU A 188 -11.69 4.87 12.43
C LEU A 188 -12.19 4.78 10.99
N PHE A 189 -11.51 5.48 10.09
CA PHE A 189 -11.70 5.36 8.65
C PHE A 189 -10.49 4.67 8.02
N TRP A 190 -10.74 3.67 7.17
CA TRP A 190 -9.76 3.06 6.29
C TRP A 190 -10.04 3.44 4.84
N VAL A 191 -9.09 4.14 4.21
CA VAL A 191 -9.17 4.60 2.82
C VAL A 191 -8.09 3.92 2.00
N GLY A 192 -8.45 2.88 1.27
CA GLY A 192 -7.51 2.01 0.55
C GLY A 192 -6.70 2.68 -0.54
N GLY A 193 -7.08 3.88 -0.99
CA GLY A 193 -6.33 4.67 -1.97
C GLY A 193 -6.72 6.13 -1.93
N PHE A 194 -5.72 7.00 -1.99
CA PHE A 194 -5.92 8.44 -2.04
C PHE A 194 -6.44 8.87 -3.42
N ASP A 195 -7.50 9.66 -3.40
CA ASP A 195 -8.02 10.41 -4.53
C ASP A 195 -7.91 11.91 -4.23
N PRO A 196 -7.44 12.76 -5.17
CA PRO A 196 -7.29 14.19 -4.95
C PRO A 196 -8.52 14.89 -4.39
N SER A 197 -9.72 14.49 -4.83
CA SER A 197 -11.00 15.06 -4.36
C SER A 197 -11.28 14.76 -2.89
N THR A 198 -10.60 13.79 -2.29
CA THR A 198 -10.81 13.38 -0.91
C THR A 198 -9.94 14.10 0.12
N LEU A 199 -8.95 14.91 -0.32
CA LEU A 199 -7.99 15.57 0.60
C LEU A 199 -8.69 16.34 1.73
N ILE A 200 -9.54 17.29 1.40
CA ILE A 200 -10.19 18.15 2.41
C ILE A 200 -11.15 17.34 3.31
N PRO A 201 -11.99 16.43 2.78
CA PRO A 201 -12.77 15.52 3.60
C PRO A 201 -11.93 14.65 4.57
N LEU A 202 -10.79 14.11 4.14
CA LEU A 202 -9.88 13.33 5.00
C LEU A 202 -9.32 14.19 6.15
N LEU A 203 -8.84 15.40 5.81
CA LEU A 203 -8.30 16.32 6.82
C LEU A 203 -9.36 16.76 7.82
N ARG A 204 -10.57 17.07 7.36
CA ARG A 204 -11.70 17.40 8.26
C ARG A 204 -12.07 16.23 9.17
N ALA A 205 -12.08 15.00 8.66
CA ALA A 205 -12.35 13.83 9.47
C ALA A 205 -11.32 13.65 10.57
N ALA A 206 -10.04 13.83 10.25
CA ALA A 206 -8.93 13.74 11.20
C ALA A 206 -8.97 14.86 12.26
N GLU A 207 -9.27 16.11 11.87
CA GLU A 207 -9.42 17.25 12.78
C GLU A 207 -10.66 17.13 13.67
N ALA A 208 -11.73 16.49 13.18
CA ALA A 208 -12.94 16.23 13.95
C ALA A 208 -12.78 15.14 15.01
N GLY A 209 -11.62 14.52 15.09
CA GLY A 209 -11.26 13.54 16.12
C GLY A 209 -11.28 12.08 15.68
N ALA A 210 -11.59 11.79 14.43
CA ALA A 210 -11.47 10.43 13.90
C ALA A 210 -10.00 10.08 13.58
N LEU A 211 -9.64 8.81 13.70
CA LEU A 211 -8.41 8.28 13.13
C LEU A 211 -8.65 7.93 11.65
N VAL A 212 -7.90 8.55 10.77
CA VAL A 212 -7.99 8.33 9.33
C VAL A 212 -6.72 7.66 8.85
N VAL A 213 -6.83 6.48 8.26
CA VAL A 213 -5.74 5.74 7.64
C VAL A 213 -5.92 5.77 6.14
N VAL A 214 -4.90 6.19 5.40
CA VAL A 214 -4.98 6.31 3.94
C VAL A 214 -3.74 5.77 3.26
N ASN A 215 -3.92 5.10 2.12
CA ASN A 215 -2.82 4.70 1.25
C ASN A 215 -2.52 5.76 0.18
N VAL A 216 -1.23 6.12 0.06
CA VAL A 216 -0.73 7.05 -0.95
C VAL A 216 0.38 6.37 -1.77
N THR A 217 0.46 6.65 -3.07
CA THR A 217 1.58 6.18 -3.89
C THR A 217 2.64 7.27 -3.93
N ALA A 218 3.74 7.07 -3.18
CA ALA A 218 4.87 7.98 -3.13
C ALA A 218 6.14 7.22 -2.69
N GLY A 219 7.32 7.70 -3.06
CA GLY A 219 8.58 7.01 -2.80
C GLY A 219 9.23 7.34 -1.45
N ASN A 220 8.83 8.43 -0.78
CA ASN A 220 9.33 8.91 0.50
C ASN A 220 8.33 9.87 1.15
N ALA A 221 8.59 10.28 2.40
CA ALA A 221 7.70 11.14 3.18
C ALA A 221 7.51 12.54 2.57
N VAL A 222 8.55 13.12 1.98
CA VAL A 222 8.43 14.41 1.26
C VAL A 222 7.46 14.28 0.09
N GLY A 223 7.64 13.23 -0.72
CA GLY A 223 6.75 12.94 -1.86
C GLY A 223 5.29 12.67 -1.44
N VAL A 224 5.07 12.15 -0.23
CA VAL A 224 3.70 12.04 0.33
C VAL A 224 3.11 13.41 0.56
N ILE A 225 3.85 14.33 1.22
CA ILE A 225 3.38 15.70 1.47
C ILE A 225 3.11 16.42 0.16
N ASP A 226 4.02 16.31 -0.82
CA ASP A 226 3.84 16.88 -2.15
C ASP A 226 2.59 16.33 -2.85
N THR A 227 2.39 15.01 -2.80
CA THR A 227 1.22 14.36 -3.42
C THR A 227 -0.09 14.87 -2.79
N LEU A 228 -0.15 14.94 -1.47
CA LEU A 228 -1.32 15.44 -0.76
C LEU A 228 -1.58 16.90 -1.08
N LEU A 229 -0.56 17.77 -1.00
CA LEU A 229 -0.73 19.19 -1.24
C LEU A 229 -1.02 19.55 -2.71
N SER A 230 -0.54 18.75 -3.66
CA SER A 230 -0.83 18.92 -5.08
C SER A 230 -2.30 18.67 -5.44
N ALA A 231 -3.03 17.95 -4.57
CA ALA A 231 -4.46 17.72 -4.72
C ALA A 231 -5.32 18.98 -4.44
N SER A 232 -4.73 20.01 -3.81
CA SER A 232 -5.41 21.27 -3.57
C SER A 232 -5.17 22.26 -4.71
N SER A 233 -6.17 23.12 -5.02
CA SER A 233 -5.97 24.24 -5.93
C SER A 233 -4.94 25.22 -5.37
N SER A 234 -4.36 26.05 -6.23
CA SER A 234 -3.41 27.11 -5.81
C SER A 234 -3.98 28.03 -4.74
N GLU A 235 -5.26 28.36 -4.84
CA GLU A 235 -5.98 29.23 -3.89
C GLU A 235 -6.16 28.58 -2.51
N ASN A 236 -6.32 27.27 -2.45
CA ASN A 236 -6.56 26.52 -1.20
C ASN A 236 -5.31 25.87 -0.63
N ARG A 237 -4.14 26.06 -1.25
CA ARG A 237 -2.90 25.36 -0.84
C ARG A 237 -2.44 25.71 0.56
N ASP A 238 -2.56 26.97 0.97
CA ASP A 238 -2.16 27.38 2.32
C ASP A 238 -3.12 26.86 3.40
N LEU A 239 -4.41 26.79 3.07
CA LEU A 239 -5.40 26.13 3.92
C LEU A 239 -5.07 24.64 4.05
N ALA A 240 -4.81 23.94 2.95
CA ALA A 240 -4.45 22.53 2.94
C ALA A 240 -3.16 22.26 3.74
N ARG A 241 -2.13 23.12 3.64
CA ARG A 241 -0.91 23.03 4.46
C ARG A 241 -1.22 23.14 5.95
N THR A 242 -2.05 24.14 6.31
CA THR A 242 -2.42 24.37 7.70
C THR A 242 -3.18 23.19 8.28
N MET A 243 -4.17 22.68 7.57
CA MET A 243 -4.94 21.50 7.97
C MET A 243 -4.08 20.25 8.02
N LEU A 244 -3.24 20.01 7.01
CA LEU A 244 -2.34 18.85 6.99
C LEU A 244 -1.35 18.89 8.15
N ALA A 245 -0.75 20.06 8.43
CA ALA A 245 0.16 20.24 9.55
C ALA A 245 -0.49 19.99 10.92
N ALA A 246 -1.79 20.19 11.04
CA ALA A 246 -2.55 19.94 12.26
C ALA A 246 -3.01 18.48 12.36
N ALA A 247 -3.55 17.93 11.27
CA ALA A 247 -4.19 16.62 11.24
C ALA A 247 -3.20 15.45 11.15
N LEU A 248 -2.07 15.61 10.45
CA LEU A 248 -1.10 14.54 10.25
C LEU A 248 -0.55 14.06 11.59
N LYS A 249 -0.42 12.76 11.75
CA LYS A 249 0.26 12.10 12.88
C LYS A 249 1.53 11.41 12.44
N ALA A 250 1.46 10.66 11.35
CA ALA A 250 2.63 9.98 10.81
C ALA A 250 2.51 9.69 9.32
N VAL A 251 3.67 9.54 8.69
CA VAL A 251 3.83 8.95 7.35
C VAL A 251 4.71 7.72 7.50
N VAL A 252 4.21 6.58 7.03
CA VAL A 252 4.93 5.30 6.99
C VAL A 252 5.14 4.93 5.53
N VAL A 253 6.38 4.96 5.08
CA VAL A 253 6.74 4.57 3.70
C VAL A 253 7.39 3.20 3.71
N GLN A 254 6.97 2.34 2.79
CA GLN A 254 7.48 0.97 2.67
C GLN A 254 8.05 0.71 1.29
N LYS A 255 9.20 0.04 1.27
CA LYS A 255 9.76 -0.62 0.09
C LYS A 255 9.98 -2.09 0.40
N LEU A 256 9.85 -2.95 -0.59
CA LEU A 256 10.23 -4.37 -0.49
C LEU A 256 11.49 -4.60 -1.30
N LEU A 257 12.49 -5.18 -0.67
CA LEU A 257 13.77 -5.52 -1.29
C LEU A 257 13.89 -7.04 -1.41
N PRO A 258 14.52 -7.55 -2.50
CA PRO A 258 14.83 -8.97 -2.62
C PRO A 258 15.72 -9.45 -1.46
N ALA A 259 15.33 -10.55 -0.82
CA ALA A 259 16.10 -11.16 0.26
C ALA A 259 17.25 -12.02 -0.28
N THR A 260 18.34 -12.14 0.52
CA THR A 260 19.48 -13.03 0.22
C THR A 260 19.21 -14.50 0.53
N ALA A 261 18.13 -14.81 1.28
CA ALA A 261 17.83 -16.17 1.70
C ALA A 261 17.65 -17.14 0.52
N GLU A 262 18.14 -18.37 0.68
CA GLU A 262 17.86 -19.46 -0.26
C GLU A 262 16.35 -19.66 -0.36
N GLY A 263 15.83 -19.64 -1.60
CA GLY A 263 14.39 -19.70 -1.88
C GLY A 263 13.74 -18.36 -2.21
N GLY A 264 14.50 -17.27 -2.17
CA GLY A 264 14.02 -15.93 -2.53
C GLY A 264 13.12 -15.33 -1.45
N GLY A 265 12.28 -14.38 -1.87
CA GLY A 265 11.41 -13.63 -0.97
C GLY A 265 11.74 -12.15 -0.96
N VAL A 266 11.06 -11.43 -0.10
CA VAL A 266 11.28 -9.98 0.06
C VAL A 266 11.35 -9.62 1.53
N VAL A 267 12.13 -8.59 1.83
CA VAL A 267 12.20 -7.97 3.16
C VAL A 267 11.74 -6.52 3.07
N PRO A 268 10.97 -6.04 4.05
CA PRO A 268 10.52 -4.65 4.06
C PRO A 268 11.61 -3.72 4.60
N ALA A 269 11.75 -2.57 3.93
CA ALA A 269 12.47 -1.42 4.45
C ALA A 269 11.47 -0.29 4.71
N TRP A 270 11.71 0.48 5.75
CA TRP A 270 10.75 1.45 6.28
C TRP A 270 11.34 2.86 6.34
N GLU A 271 10.50 3.85 6.06
CA GLU A 271 10.75 5.24 6.42
C GLU A 271 9.58 5.71 7.28
N ILE A 272 9.86 6.29 8.45
CA ILE A 272 8.83 6.73 9.38
C ILE A 272 9.06 8.19 9.75
N LEU A 273 8.09 9.03 9.44
CA LEU A 273 8.00 10.43 9.84
C LEU A 273 6.88 10.58 10.88
N TYR A 274 7.20 11.09 12.05
CA TYR A 274 6.22 11.55 13.03
C TYR A 274 6.02 13.07 12.92
N ASN A 275 4.77 13.52 13.02
CA ASN A 275 4.47 14.95 12.93
C ASN A 275 4.70 15.64 14.27
N THR A 276 5.97 15.93 14.55
CA THR A 276 6.36 16.81 15.68
C THR A 276 6.01 18.26 15.39
N GLN A 277 6.10 19.14 16.41
CA GLN A 277 5.88 20.57 16.22
C GLN A 277 6.81 21.16 15.15
N ASN A 278 8.06 20.68 15.07
CA ASN A 278 9.04 21.11 14.08
C ASN A 278 8.61 20.67 12.67
N VAL A 279 8.20 19.41 12.49
CA VAL A 279 7.67 18.90 11.22
C VAL A 279 6.43 19.68 10.78
N ALA A 280 5.47 19.89 11.69
CA ALA A 280 4.26 20.66 11.43
C ALA A 280 4.57 22.10 10.98
N ALA A 281 5.56 22.74 11.59
CA ALA A 281 6.00 24.09 11.20
C ALA A 281 6.53 24.11 9.77
N HIS A 282 7.36 23.14 9.36
CA HIS A 282 7.91 23.04 8.01
C HIS A 282 6.85 22.67 6.95
N ILE A 283 5.86 21.85 7.30
CA ILE A 283 4.71 21.62 6.41
C ILE A 283 3.92 22.90 6.20
N ARG A 284 3.65 23.65 7.27
CA ARG A 284 2.86 24.91 7.21
C ARG A 284 3.57 25.98 6.40
N SER A 285 4.88 26.14 6.58
CA SER A 285 5.68 27.12 5.81
C SER A 285 5.94 26.71 4.35
N GLY A 286 5.69 25.44 3.99
CA GLY A 286 6.02 24.90 2.68
C GLY A 286 7.47 24.46 2.52
N ASP A 287 8.24 24.40 3.62
CA ASP A 287 9.66 24.01 3.66
C ASP A 287 9.83 22.49 3.90
N HIS A 288 8.83 21.68 3.54
CA HIS A 288 8.83 20.23 3.80
C HIS A 288 9.95 19.46 3.08
N PHE A 289 10.63 20.06 2.10
CA PHE A 289 11.85 19.50 1.51
C PHE A 289 13.01 19.35 2.53
N LYS A 290 12.93 20.03 3.69
CA LYS A 290 13.89 19.92 4.80
C LYS A 290 13.62 18.71 5.72
N LEU A 291 12.48 18.04 5.58
CA LEU A 291 12.09 16.94 6.45
C LEU A 291 13.12 15.82 6.59
N PRO A 292 13.87 15.40 5.53
CA PRO A 292 14.90 14.37 5.69
C PRO A 292 15.97 14.73 6.73
N SER A 293 16.40 16.00 6.79
CA SER A 293 17.35 16.48 7.78
C SER A 293 16.76 16.48 9.19
N ILE A 294 15.48 16.82 9.32
CA ILE A 294 14.76 16.79 10.60
C ILE A 294 14.60 15.35 11.08
N MET A 295 14.23 14.44 10.19
CA MET A 295 14.10 13.02 10.50
C MET A 295 15.41 12.42 10.99
N ALA A 296 16.52 12.73 10.31
CA ALA A 296 17.85 12.30 10.74
C ALA A 296 18.22 12.78 12.13
N ALA A 297 17.84 14.02 12.50
CA ALA A 297 18.09 14.59 13.82
C ALA A 297 17.14 14.04 14.91
N SER A 298 15.97 13.50 14.52
CA SER A 298 14.92 13.00 15.42
C SER A 298 14.82 11.46 15.44
N ALA A 299 15.92 10.76 15.15
CA ALA A 299 15.93 9.29 15.19
C ALA A 299 15.59 8.75 16.61
N SER A 300 16.00 9.45 17.68
CA SER A 300 15.66 9.10 19.05
C SER A 300 14.18 9.27 19.38
N GLU A 301 13.43 10.02 18.57
CA GLU A 301 11.98 10.18 18.67
C GLU A 301 11.22 9.11 17.85
N GLY A 302 11.94 8.13 17.29
CA GLY A 302 11.38 7.03 16.51
C GLY A 302 11.26 7.32 15.00
N MET A 303 11.76 8.46 14.51
CA MET A 303 11.83 8.71 13.07
C MET A 303 12.91 7.85 12.43
N LEU A 304 12.64 7.36 11.22
CA LEU A 304 13.53 6.46 10.49
C LEU A 304 13.61 6.89 9.02
N LEU A 305 14.84 7.07 8.52
CA LEU A 305 15.05 7.30 7.09
C LEU A 305 15.09 5.96 6.33
N MET A 306 14.62 5.96 5.10
CA MET A 306 14.65 4.79 4.23
C MET A 306 16.08 4.23 4.06
N ASP A 307 17.06 5.10 3.83
CA ASP A 307 18.45 4.70 3.63
C ASP A 307 19.05 4.04 4.89
N ASP A 308 18.67 4.49 6.09
CA ASP A 308 19.13 3.91 7.36
C ASP A 308 18.50 2.52 7.58
N SER A 309 17.21 2.38 7.29
CA SER A 309 16.52 1.07 7.32
C SER A 309 17.17 0.07 6.37
N ILE A 310 17.47 0.49 5.14
CA ILE A 310 18.13 -0.37 4.16
C ILE A 310 19.55 -0.75 4.62
N ALA A 311 20.31 0.20 5.18
CA ALA A 311 21.64 -0.08 5.72
C ALA A 311 21.61 -1.09 6.87
N GLU A 312 20.57 -1.08 7.70
CA GLU A 312 20.36 -2.08 8.74
C GLU A 312 20.11 -3.47 8.15
N LEU A 313 19.30 -3.59 7.10
CA LEU A 313 19.05 -4.85 6.41
C LEU A 313 20.34 -5.42 5.78
N VAL A 314 21.20 -4.56 5.23
CA VAL A 314 22.52 -4.98 4.71
C VAL A 314 23.43 -5.47 5.83
N ARG A 315 23.53 -4.72 6.94
CA ARG A 315 24.33 -5.13 8.11
C ARG A 315 23.86 -6.44 8.73
N ALA A 316 22.55 -6.68 8.72
CA ALA A 316 21.95 -7.92 9.20
C ALA A 316 22.06 -9.09 8.20
N GLY A 317 22.58 -8.84 6.98
CA GLY A 317 22.74 -9.88 5.95
C GLY A 317 21.46 -10.26 5.20
N TYR A 318 20.36 -9.52 5.39
CA TYR A 318 19.10 -9.80 4.69
C TYR A 318 19.10 -9.37 3.23
N VAL A 319 19.92 -8.38 2.87
CA VAL A 319 20.03 -7.83 1.51
C VAL A 319 21.52 -7.62 1.19
N THR A 320 21.94 -7.88 -0.04
CA THR A 320 23.32 -7.57 -0.47
C THR A 320 23.50 -6.06 -0.65
N ALA A 321 24.72 -5.55 -0.43
CA ALA A 321 25.03 -4.14 -0.66
C ALA A 321 24.81 -3.71 -2.14
N GLU A 322 25.05 -4.62 -3.09
CA GLU A 322 24.80 -4.37 -4.51
C GLU A 322 23.32 -4.13 -4.78
N GLU A 323 22.44 -5.02 -4.26
CA GLU A 323 21.01 -4.87 -4.44
C GLU A 323 20.47 -3.65 -3.70
N ALA A 324 20.91 -3.42 -2.45
CA ALA A 324 20.56 -2.25 -1.65
C ALA A 324 20.90 -0.93 -2.34
N GLY A 325 22.02 -0.89 -3.07
CA GLY A 325 22.46 0.29 -3.83
C GLY A 325 21.46 0.81 -4.87
N ARG A 326 20.50 -0.04 -5.28
CA ARG A 326 19.44 0.32 -6.23
C ARG A 326 18.24 1.03 -5.58
N TYR A 327 18.17 1.01 -4.24
CA TYR A 327 17.02 1.51 -3.47
C TYR A 327 17.35 2.70 -2.59
N VAL A 328 18.63 2.91 -2.25
CA VAL A 328 19.08 4.03 -1.44
C VAL A 328 19.25 5.31 -2.26
N SER A 329 19.03 6.44 -1.62
CA SER A 329 19.27 7.76 -2.19
C SER A 329 20.73 8.19 -2.05
N ASN A 330 21.41 7.74 -0.98
CA ASN A 330 22.81 8.03 -0.71
C ASN A 330 23.59 6.72 -0.48
N PRO A 331 24.33 6.22 -1.51
CA PRO A 331 25.11 4.99 -1.38
C PRO A 331 26.17 5.01 -0.27
N ALA A 332 26.64 6.18 0.16
CA ALA A 332 27.62 6.28 1.26
C ALA A 332 27.06 5.78 2.61
N ARG A 333 25.75 5.62 2.75
CA ARG A 333 25.13 5.06 3.96
C ARG A 333 25.16 3.53 4.03
N LEU A 334 25.56 2.86 2.96
CA LEU A 334 25.74 1.40 2.92
C LEU A 334 27.15 0.95 3.33
N ALA A 335 28.06 1.88 3.52
CA ALA A 335 29.46 1.63 3.88
C ALA A 335 29.64 1.38 5.40
#